data_567cd8dfa58eeaec1815860516903cf5
#
_entry.id   567cd8dfa58eeaec1815860516903cf5
#
_cell.length_a   1.000
_cell.length_b   1.000
_cell.length_c   1.000
_cell.angle_alpha   90.00
_cell.angle_beta   90.00
_cell.angle_gamma   90.00
#
_symmetry.space_group_name_H-M   'P 1'
#
loop_
_entity.id
_entity.type
_entity.pdbx_description
1 polymer ?
#
loop_
_entity_poly.entity_id
_entity_poly.type
_entity_poly.pdbx_seq_one_letter_code
_entity_poly.pdbx_strand_id
1 'polypeptide(L)'
;MITIKPFESTFTEALISFILDIQQNEFNLPIKREDQPDLANIPDEFQQGNSNFWIAVDGDELIGTIALTDLGSGKGALRKMFVHRDYRGAVHGLAKKLLDTLISWSKEKHFSDLYLGTAEKLHAAHRFYEKNGFELVARNEVPDGKYIMPVDTKFYHLAL
;
A
#
# COMPACT_ATOMS: atom_id res chain seq x y z
N MET A 1 1.34 22.14 2.01
CA MET A 1 1.55 21.32 3.22
C MET A 1 1.04 19.90 2.97
N ILE A 2 1.83 18.91 3.31
CA ILE A 2 1.47 17.50 3.12
C ILE A 2 0.71 17.00 4.35
N THR A 3 -0.45 16.41 4.12
CA THR A 3 -1.28 15.82 5.18
C THR A 3 -1.55 14.35 4.86
N ILE A 4 -1.40 13.47 5.86
CA ILE A 4 -1.78 12.07 5.74
C ILE A 4 -3.05 11.87 6.55
N LYS A 5 -4.07 11.28 5.92
CA LYS A 5 -5.38 11.09 6.53
C LYS A 5 -6.05 9.83 5.98
N PRO A 6 -7.06 9.29 6.69
CA PRO A 6 -7.85 8.19 6.14
C PRO A 6 -8.52 8.61 4.83
N PHE A 7 -8.69 7.64 3.94
CA PHE A 7 -9.33 7.85 2.65
C PHE A 7 -10.76 8.39 2.82
N GLU A 8 -11.11 9.33 1.96
CA GLU A 8 -12.46 9.89 1.84
C GLU A 8 -12.98 9.69 0.42
N SER A 9 -14.26 9.36 0.28
CA SER A 9 -14.85 8.99 -1.03
C SER A 9 -14.79 10.10 -2.08
N THR A 10 -14.61 11.34 -1.68
CA THR A 10 -14.41 12.45 -2.62
C THR A 10 -13.16 12.27 -3.49
N PHE A 11 -12.20 11.44 -3.04
CA PHE A 11 -10.97 11.17 -3.75
C PHE A 11 -11.01 9.92 -4.64
N THR A 12 -12.16 9.25 -4.76
CA THR A 12 -12.24 7.95 -5.47
C THR A 12 -11.64 8.01 -6.88
N GLU A 13 -12.12 8.91 -7.74
CA GLU A 13 -11.63 8.95 -9.12
C GLU A 13 -10.18 9.45 -9.22
N ALA A 14 -9.81 10.41 -8.39
CA ALA A 14 -8.42 10.90 -8.34
C ALA A 14 -7.47 9.78 -7.94
N LEU A 15 -7.87 8.95 -6.97
CA LEU A 15 -7.07 7.83 -6.48
C LEU A 15 -6.92 6.75 -7.55
N ILE A 16 -8.00 6.36 -8.22
CA ILE A 16 -7.94 5.36 -9.29
C ILE A 16 -7.00 5.82 -10.40
N SER A 17 -7.15 7.07 -10.85
CA SER A 17 -6.27 7.65 -11.88
C SER A 17 -4.82 7.68 -11.42
N PHE A 18 -4.57 8.06 -10.18
CA PHE A 18 -3.24 8.12 -9.60
C PHE A 18 -2.54 6.76 -9.60
N ILE A 19 -3.22 5.73 -9.10
CA ILE A 19 -2.66 4.38 -9.00
C ILE A 19 -2.45 3.79 -10.40
N LEU A 20 -3.44 3.89 -11.28
CA LEU A 20 -3.32 3.34 -12.64
C LEU A 20 -2.21 4.01 -13.43
N ASP A 21 -2.03 5.32 -13.29
CA ASP A 21 -0.96 6.03 -13.98
C ASP A 21 0.42 5.50 -13.59
N ILE A 22 0.63 5.28 -12.30
CA ILE A 22 1.89 4.70 -11.82
C ILE A 22 2.06 3.27 -12.35
N GLN A 23 1.04 2.45 -12.23
CA GLN A 23 1.12 1.05 -12.65
C GLN A 23 1.32 0.90 -14.15
N GLN A 24 0.52 1.59 -14.95
CA GLN A 24 0.50 1.41 -16.40
C GLN A 24 1.55 2.24 -17.12
N ASN A 25 1.66 3.53 -16.79
CA ASN A 25 2.47 4.46 -17.56
C ASN A 25 3.89 4.61 -17.02
N GLU A 26 4.07 4.49 -15.73
CA GLU A 26 5.41 4.60 -15.15
C GLU A 26 6.14 3.25 -15.13
N PHE A 27 5.48 2.18 -14.70
CA PHE A 27 6.12 0.86 -14.54
C PHE A 27 5.69 -0.16 -15.60
N ASN A 28 4.78 0.22 -16.48
CA ASN A 28 4.35 -0.60 -17.60
C ASN A 28 3.87 -2.01 -17.14
N LEU A 29 3.10 -2.04 -16.04
CA LEU A 29 2.53 -3.28 -15.53
C LEU A 29 1.22 -3.61 -16.28
N PRO A 30 0.93 -4.90 -16.52
CA PRO A 30 -0.28 -5.32 -17.24
C PRO A 30 -1.50 -5.34 -16.30
N ILE A 31 -1.80 -4.22 -15.67
CA ILE A 31 -2.91 -4.09 -14.73
C ILE A 31 -3.89 -3.05 -15.24
N LYS A 32 -5.18 -3.38 -15.24
CA LYS A 32 -6.26 -2.49 -15.68
C LYS A 32 -7.18 -2.16 -14.51
N ARG A 33 -8.04 -1.15 -14.71
CA ARG A 33 -9.05 -0.79 -13.73
C ARG A 33 -9.95 -1.99 -13.38
N GLU A 34 -10.32 -2.79 -14.39
CA GLU A 34 -11.18 -3.96 -14.22
C GLU A 34 -10.55 -5.05 -13.35
N ASP A 35 -9.23 -5.07 -13.25
CA ASP A 35 -8.50 -6.02 -12.41
C ASP A 35 -8.47 -5.59 -10.94
N GLN A 36 -8.90 -4.36 -10.66
CA GLN A 36 -8.89 -3.78 -9.33
C GLN A 36 -10.25 -3.14 -8.99
N PRO A 37 -11.35 -3.93 -9.00
CA PRO A 37 -12.66 -3.36 -8.71
C PRO A 37 -12.79 -2.83 -7.28
N ASP A 38 -11.92 -3.28 -6.37
CA ASP A 38 -11.87 -2.82 -5.00
C ASP A 38 -11.56 -1.32 -4.87
N LEU A 39 -10.85 -0.72 -5.84
CA LEU A 39 -10.54 0.70 -5.83
C LEU A 39 -11.76 1.60 -5.98
N ALA A 40 -12.83 1.09 -6.58
CA ALA A 40 -14.09 1.84 -6.71
C ALA A 40 -14.94 1.76 -5.44
N ASN A 41 -14.55 0.95 -4.46
CA ASN A 41 -15.35 0.68 -3.27
C ASN A 41 -14.48 0.60 -2.00
N ILE A 42 -13.59 1.58 -1.84
CA ILE A 42 -12.59 1.57 -0.76
C ILE A 42 -13.20 1.49 0.64
N PRO A 43 -14.27 2.24 0.97
CA PRO A 43 -14.83 2.13 2.32
C PRO A 43 -15.24 0.70 2.68
N ASP A 44 -15.89 -0.01 1.77
CA ASP A 44 -16.35 -1.38 2.04
C ASP A 44 -15.22 -2.41 1.96
N GLU A 45 -14.27 -2.20 1.06
CA GLU A 45 -13.20 -3.18 0.82
C GLU A 45 -12.00 -3.00 1.75
N PHE A 46 -11.72 -1.78 2.19
CA PHE A 46 -10.49 -1.47 2.93
C PHE A 46 -10.70 -0.81 4.29
N GLN A 47 -11.88 -0.29 4.61
CA GLN A 47 -12.07 0.50 5.82
C GLN A 47 -13.09 -0.12 6.77
N GLN A 48 -13.14 -1.45 6.81
CA GLN A 48 -13.99 -2.20 7.73
C GLN A 48 -13.13 -2.88 8.81
N GLY A 49 -13.66 -2.98 10.02
CA GLY A 49 -12.96 -3.62 11.13
C GLY A 49 -11.63 -2.92 11.44
N ASN A 50 -10.55 -3.69 11.46
CA ASN A 50 -9.21 -3.18 11.71
C ASN A 50 -8.42 -2.86 10.45
N SER A 51 -9.04 -3.03 9.27
CA SER A 51 -8.47 -2.58 8.00
C SER A 51 -8.62 -1.08 7.87
N ASN A 52 -7.71 -0.45 7.10
CA ASN A 52 -7.87 0.97 6.77
C ASN A 52 -7.10 1.32 5.50
N PHE A 53 -7.36 2.51 5.00
CA PHE A 53 -6.75 3.05 3.79
C PHE A 53 -6.43 4.52 4.03
N TRP A 54 -5.18 4.93 3.80
CA TRP A 54 -4.74 6.32 4.00
C TRP A 54 -4.29 6.93 2.69
N ILE A 55 -4.48 8.24 2.61
CA ILE A 55 -4.00 9.05 1.50
C ILE A 55 -3.09 10.15 2.03
N ALA A 56 -2.14 10.55 1.19
CA ALA A 56 -1.36 11.75 1.41
C ALA A 56 -1.79 12.79 0.38
N VAL A 57 -2.04 13.99 0.85
CA VAL A 57 -2.43 15.12 -0.01
C VAL A 57 -1.52 16.30 0.24
N ASP A 58 -1.21 17.04 -0.83
CA ASP A 58 -0.54 18.33 -0.75
C ASP A 58 -1.54 19.37 -1.22
N GLY A 59 -2.15 20.09 -0.25
CA GLY A 59 -3.34 20.86 -0.56
C GLY A 59 -4.47 19.92 -0.98
N ASP A 60 -4.95 20.07 -2.21
CA ASP A 60 -6.01 19.24 -2.79
C ASP A 60 -5.46 18.13 -3.69
N GLU A 61 -4.15 18.07 -3.92
CA GLU A 61 -3.54 17.09 -4.80
C GLU A 61 -3.22 15.80 -4.05
N LEU A 62 -3.71 14.68 -4.56
CA LEU A 62 -3.40 13.36 -4.01
C LEU A 62 -2.00 12.95 -4.48
N ILE A 63 -1.10 12.68 -3.53
CA ILE A 63 0.30 12.40 -3.80
C ILE A 63 0.81 11.07 -3.26
N GLY A 64 -0.02 10.35 -2.51
CA GLY A 64 0.39 9.04 -1.98
C GLY A 64 -0.77 8.26 -1.42
N THR A 65 -0.58 6.94 -1.36
CA THR A 65 -1.57 6.00 -0.82
C THR A 65 -0.88 4.87 -0.06
N ILE A 66 -1.58 4.30 0.91
CA ILE A 66 -1.19 3.04 1.56
C ILE A 66 -2.42 2.42 2.22
N ALA A 67 -2.49 1.11 2.23
CA ALA A 67 -3.62 0.40 2.83
C ALA A 67 -3.16 -0.81 3.65
N LEU A 68 -3.96 -1.13 4.67
CA LEU A 68 -3.81 -2.33 5.49
C LEU A 68 -5.09 -3.14 5.41
N THR A 69 -4.95 -4.41 5.03
CA THR A 69 -6.04 -5.38 5.07
C THR A 69 -5.83 -6.34 6.22
N ASP A 70 -6.85 -6.50 7.06
CA ASP A 70 -6.83 -7.46 8.15
C ASP A 70 -7.03 -8.87 7.56
N LEU A 71 -6.04 -9.74 7.73
CA LEU A 71 -6.10 -11.13 7.26
C LEU A 71 -6.57 -12.08 8.35
N GLY A 72 -6.84 -11.58 9.55
CA GLY A 72 -7.20 -12.38 10.71
C GLY A 72 -5.98 -12.87 11.49
N SER A 73 -6.20 -13.31 12.73
CA SER A 73 -5.18 -13.89 13.60
C SER A 73 -3.96 -12.97 13.84
N GLY A 74 -4.18 -11.66 13.85
CA GLY A 74 -3.11 -10.69 14.06
C GLY A 74 -2.23 -10.45 12.85
N LYS A 75 -2.61 -10.96 11.68
CA LYS A 75 -1.85 -10.81 10.44
C LYS A 75 -2.49 -9.74 9.56
N GLY A 76 -1.67 -8.86 9.02
CA GLY A 76 -2.11 -7.80 8.13
C GLY A 76 -1.36 -7.81 6.81
N ALA A 77 -2.00 -7.33 5.76
CA ALA A 77 -1.38 -7.15 4.45
C ALA A 77 -1.23 -5.65 4.16
N LEU A 78 0.00 -5.23 3.88
CA LEU A 78 0.28 -3.90 3.36
C LEU A 78 -0.07 -3.91 1.87
N ARG A 79 -0.90 -2.96 1.44
CA ARG A 79 -1.40 -2.91 0.07
C ARG A 79 -1.38 -1.49 -0.46
N LYS A 80 -1.45 -1.36 -1.78
CA LYS A 80 -1.72 -0.10 -2.48
C LYS A 80 -0.78 1.02 -2.02
N MET A 81 0.50 0.71 -1.82
CA MET A 81 1.49 1.72 -1.46
C MET A 81 2.07 2.35 -2.72
N PHE A 82 1.73 3.61 -2.93
CA PHE A 82 2.19 4.39 -4.07
C PHE A 82 2.53 5.81 -3.64
N VAL A 83 3.59 6.37 -4.22
CA VAL A 83 4.02 7.75 -3.98
C VAL A 83 4.25 8.43 -5.32
N HIS A 84 3.71 9.63 -5.47
CA HIS A 84 3.93 10.46 -6.66
C HIS A 84 5.43 10.68 -6.87
N ARG A 85 5.90 10.56 -8.13
CA ARG A 85 7.32 10.62 -8.46
C ARG A 85 8.04 11.84 -7.89
N ASP A 86 7.38 13.00 -7.89
CA ASP A 86 7.97 14.26 -7.41
C ASP A 86 8.12 14.31 -5.90
N TYR A 87 7.51 13.38 -5.18
CA TYR A 87 7.52 13.31 -3.71
C TYR A 87 8.32 12.12 -3.18
N ARG A 88 9.02 11.40 -4.05
CA ARG A 88 9.86 10.26 -3.66
C ARG A 88 11.19 10.73 -3.12
N GLY A 89 11.83 9.88 -2.33
CA GLY A 89 13.15 10.09 -1.79
C GLY A 89 13.16 10.69 -0.40
N ALA A 90 14.36 10.74 0.17
CA ALA A 90 14.56 11.12 1.57
C ALA A 90 14.20 12.59 1.87
N VAL A 91 14.26 13.46 0.85
CA VAL A 91 13.96 14.89 1.04
C VAL A 91 12.52 15.10 1.54
N HIS A 92 11.58 14.38 0.96
CA HIS A 92 10.17 14.48 1.38
C HIS A 92 9.84 13.50 2.50
N GLY A 93 10.47 12.32 2.52
CA GLY A 93 10.21 11.28 3.50
C GLY A 93 8.77 10.76 3.48
N LEU A 94 8.04 10.94 2.37
CA LEU A 94 6.62 10.62 2.31
C LEU A 94 6.34 9.13 2.45
N ALA A 95 7.11 8.29 1.75
CA ALA A 95 6.95 6.84 1.85
C ALA A 95 7.10 6.36 3.29
N LYS A 96 8.11 6.88 4.00
CA LYS A 96 8.34 6.53 5.40
C LYS A 96 7.19 6.99 6.30
N LYS A 97 6.66 8.18 6.06
CA LYS A 97 5.52 8.71 6.84
C LYS A 97 4.26 7.88 6.62
N LEU A 98 4.00 7.45 5.39
CA LEU A 98 2.88 6.57 5.08
C LEU A 98 3.05 5.21 5.79
N LEU A 99 4.23 4.62 5.69
CA LEU A 99 4.52 3.36 6.36
C LEU A 99 4.39 3.47 7.88
N ASP A 100 4.92 4.54 8.47
CA ASP A 100 4.83 4.78 9.92
C ASP A 100 3.37 4.92 10.37
N THR A 101 2.53 5.56 9.56
CA THR A 101 1.10 5.67 9.84
C THR A 101 0.45 4.28 9.90
N LEU A 102 0.73 3.44 8.91
CA LEU A 102 0.20 2.08 8.86
C LEU A 102 0.71 1.24 10.04
N ILE A 103 2.00 1.33 10.36
CA ILE A 103 2.59 0.57 11.46
C ILE A 103 2.02 1.00 12.81
N SER A 104 1.85 2.30 13.03
CA SER A 104 1.25 2.82 14.27
C SER A 104 -0.17 2.30 14.46
N TRP A 105 -0.99 2.35 13.41
CA TRP A 105 -2.34 1.78 13.42
C TRP A 105 -2.30 0.28 13.72
N SER A 106 -1.39 -0.44 13.05
CA SER A 106 -1.27 -1.88 13.20
C SER A 106 -0.94 -2.28 14.64
N LYS A 107 0.00 -1.58 15.27
CA LYS A 107 0.35 -1.82 16.67
C LYS A 107 -0.81 -1.51 17.61
N GLU A 108 -1.50 -0.39 17.38
CA GLU A 108 -2.67 -0.01 18.17
C GLU A 108 -3.79 -1.05 18.07
N LYS A 109 -3.96 -1.66 16.91
CA LYS A 109 -4.99 -2.70 16.66
C LYS A 109 -4.51 -4.11 16.93
N HIS A 110 -3.32 -4.26 17.53
CA HIS A 110 -2.76 -5.55 17.97
C HIS A 110 -2.41 -6.53 16.84
N PHE A 111 -2.02 -6.01 15.68
CA PHE A 111 -1.39 -6.86 14.67
C PHE A 111 -0.01 -7.29 15.13
N SER A 112 0.36 -8.54 14.83
CA SER A 112 1.69 -9.07 15.15
C SER A 112 2.61 -9.15 13.93
N ASP A 113 2.03 -9.28 12.74
CA ASP A 113 2.77 -9.54 11.51
C ASP A 113 2.17 -8.78 10.35
N LEU A 114 3.05 -8.22 9.50
CA LEU A 114 2.67 -7.59 8.24
C LEU A 114 3.29 -8.36 7.08
N TYR A 115 2.51 -8.51 6.01
CA TYR A 115 2.93 -9.18 4.78
C TYR A 115 2.65 -8.29 3.58
N LEU A 116 3.40 -8.48 2.51
CA LEU A 116 3.11 -7.83 1.24
C LEU A 116 3.64 -8.65 0.07
N GLY A 117 3.02 -8.46 -1.09
CA GLY A 117 3.53 -8.92 -2.37
C GLY A 117 3.85 -7.73 -3.26
N THR A 118 4.86 -7.84 -4.10
CA THR A 118 5.27 -6.77 -4.99
C THR A 118 5.80 -7.32 -6.30
N ALA A 119 5.78 -6.49 -7.34
CA ALA A 119 6.24 -6.87 -8.67
C ALA A 119 7.76 -6.74 -8.80
N GLU A 120 8.35 -7.57 -9.64
CA GLU A 120 9.80 -7.62 -9.88
C GLU A 120 10.37 -6.28 -10.34
N LYS A 121 9.63 -5.52 -11.13
CA LYS A 121 10.09 -4.23 -11.68
C LYS A 121 10.23 -3.12 -10.64
N LEU A 122 9.62 -3.27 -9.48
CA LEU A 122 9.54 -2.20 -8.47
C LEU A 122 10.76 -2.23 -7.54
N HIS A 123 11.96 -2.05 -8.12
CA HIS A 123 13.21 -2.17 -7.38
C HIS A 123 13.36 -1.17 -6.23
N ALA A 124 12.91 0.06 -6.43
CA ALA A 124 12.95 1.08 -5.36
C ALA A 124 12.08 0.69 -4.18
N ALA A 125 10.92 0.07 -4.45
CA ALA A 125 10.04 -0.43 -3.40
C ALA A 125 10.71 -1.55 -2.61
N HIS A 126 11.39 -2.51 -3.30
CA HIS A 126 12.12 -3.58 -2.63
C HIS A 126 13.16 -3.02 -1.67
N ARG A 127 13.96 -2.06 -2.12
CA ARG A 127 14.98 -1.43 -1.27
C ARG A 127 14.35 -0.70 -0.07
N PHE A 128 13.22 -0.04 -0.31
CA PHE A 128 12.50 0.66 0.75
C PHE A 128 12.01 -0.31 1.83
N TYR A 129 11.38 -1.42 1.44
CA TYR A 129 10.90 -2.42 2.39
C TYR A 129 12.05 -3.03 3.19
N GLU A 130 13.12 -3.41 2.52
CA GLU A 130 14.28 -4.01 3.18
C GLU A 130 14.94 -3.04 4.15
N LYS A 131 15.06 -1.78 3.78
CA LYS A 131 15.60 -0.73 4.65
C LYS A 131 14.74 -0.52 5.89
N ASN A 132 13.46 -0.78 5.81
CA ASN A 132 12.52 -0.59 6.91
C ASN A 132 12.22 -1.89 7.68
N GLY A 133 13.05 -2.89 7.54
CA GLY A 133 13.00 -4.09 8.37
C GLY A 133 12.19 -5.25 7.82
N PHE A 134 11.60 -5.10 6.64
CA PHE A 134 10.91 -6.22 5.99
C PHE A 134 11.93 -7.22 5.47
N GLU A 135 11.63 -8.50 5.64
CA GLU A 135 12.47 -9.60 5.15
C GLU A 135 11.82 -10.28 3.96
N LEU A 136 12.64 -10.58 2.94
CA LEU A 136 12.21 -11.34 1.78
C LEU A 136 11.88 -12.77 2.21
N VAL A 137 10.68 -13.24 1.86
CA VAL A 137 10.19 -14.57 2.20
C VAL A 137 9.68 -15.28 0.96
N ALA A 138 9.50 -16.60 1.04
CA ALA A 138 8.94 -17.38 -0.05
C ALA A 138 7.42 -17.18 -0.13
N ARG A 139 6.85 -17.41 -1.33
CA ARG A 139 5.40 -17.30 -1.54
C ARG A 139 4.59 -18.16 -0.55
N ASN A 140 5.08 -19.35 -0.24
CA ASN A 140 4.39 -20.25 0.69
C ASN A 140 4.54 -19.87 2.16
N GLU A 141 5.31 -18.83 2.45
CA GLU A 141 5.48 -18.29 3.80
C GLU A 141 4.53 -17.14 4.11
N VAL A 142 3.76 -16.68 3.11
CA VAL A 142 2.78 -15.61 3.30
C VAL A 142 1.37 -16.18 3.24
N PRO A 143 0.42 -15.61 4.01
CA PRO A 143 -0.98 -16.05 3.94
C PRO A 143 -1.59 -15.83 2.56
N ASP A 144 -2.48 -16.72 2.16
CA ASP A 144 -3.28 -16.50 0.95
C ASP A 144 -4.29 -15.39 1.18
N GLY A 145 -4.67 -14.71 0.11
CA GLY A 145 -5.68 -13.66 0.18
C GLY A 145 -5.75 -12.85 -1.09
N LYS A 146 -6.79 -12.03 -1.18
CA LYS A 146 -7.02 -11.16 -2.34
C LYS A 146 -5.95 -10.08 -2.51
N TYR A 147 -5.12 -9.86 -1.50
CA TYR A 147 -4.04 -8.88 -1.59
C TYR A 147 -2.94 -9.31 -2.55
N ILE A 148 -2.86 -10.60 -2.88
CA ILE A 148 -1.85 -11.12 -3.81
C ILE A 148 -2.37 -10.94 -5.23
N MET A 149 -1.61 -10.18 -6.02
CA MET A 149 -1.96 -9.89 -7.42
C MET A 149 -1.14 -10.76 -8.38
N PRO A 150 -1.64 -10.98 -9.62
CA PRO A 150 -0.90 -11.80 -10.60
C PRO A 150 0.51 -11.32 -10.90
N VAL A 151 0.78 -10.01 -10.77
CA VAL A 151 2.11 -9.43 -11.01
C VAL A 151 3.08 -9.62 -9.84
N ASP A 152 2.60 -10.07 -8.69
CA ASP A 152 3.44 -10.21 -7.49
C ASP A 152 4.37 -11.42 -7.62
N THR A 153 5.66 -11.16 -7.53
CA THR A 153 6.71 -12.19 -7.63
C THR A 153 7.65 -12.18 -6.43
N LYS A 154 7.64 -11.11 -5.63
CA LYS A 154 8.43 -11.00 -4.41
C LYS A 154 7.52 -10.75 -3.22
N PHE A 155 7.82 -11.39 -2.11
CA PHE A 155 7.00 -11.34 -0.90
C PHE A 155 7.86 -10.96 0.29
N TYR A 156 7.31 -10.17 1.19
CA TYR A 156 8.01 -9.64 2.36
C TYR A 156 7.17 -9.79 3.62
N HIS A 157 7.86 -9.90 4.74
CA HIS A 157 7.27 -10.03 6.07
C HIS A 157 7.95 -9.09 7.05
N LEU A 158 7.17 -8.48 7.93
CA LEU A 158 7.66 -7.68 9.05
C LEU A 158 6.97 -8.14 10.34
N ALA A 159 7.75 -8.53 11.33
CA ALA A 159 7.25 -8.79 12.68
C ALA A 159 7.15 -7.46 13.43
N LEU A 160 6.01 -7.21 14.05
CA LEU A 160 5.76 -5.97 14.79
C LEU A 160 6.15 -6.06 16.26
#